data_773987b373b77570d26d383900fba843
#
_entry.id   773987b373b77570d26d383900fba843
#
_cell.length_a   1.000
_cell.length_b   1.000
_cell.length_c   1.000
_cell.angle_alpha   90.00
_cell.angle_beta   90.00
_cell.angle_gamma   90.00
#
_symmetry.space_group_name_H-M   'P 1'
#
loop_
_entity.id
_entity.type
_entity.pdbx_description
1 polymer ?
#
loop_
_entity_poly.entity_id
_entity_poly.type
_entity_poly.pdbx_seq_one_letter_code
_entity_poly.pdbx_strand_id
1 'polypeptide(L)'
;MSKMKPLAVVTGASSGIGATFAQTLAAQGYDLALVARRQDRLQQLADELNRKFGANCTVLKADLTDDAELRTVENFLAGSTNLQLLVNNAGFGSLGRFSEAPIESQDAMHRLHVLATMRLTHAALRNLTARDTGGIINVASVAAYVPRPGSTSYYATKAWMNCFTECIYLELKSSGSKVRIQSLCPGFTYTEFHDVLGIERNFISGGWWMKTEVVVNESLKALEKGKLFVVPGWRYKLLVGLLRLMPRGIVHYALTRGPASLRRERKPAK
;
A
#
# COMPACT_ATOMS: atom_id res chain seq x y z
N MET A 1 -22.54 25.48 -13.54
CA MET A 1 -21.70 25.14 -12.35
C MET A 1 -20.69 24.09 -12.77
N SER A 2 -19.40 24.38 -12.72
CA SER A 2 -18.35 23.39 -13.02
C SER A 2 -18.48 22.24 -12.01
N LYS A 3 -18.60 21.01 -12.51
CA LYS A 3 -18.68 19.81 -11.66
C LYS A 3 -17.34 19.69 -10.91
N MET A 4 -17.39 19.65 -9.57
CA MET A 4 -16.19 19.49 -8.75
C MET A 4 -15.45 18.23 -9.15
N LYS A 5 -14.13 18.30 -9.39
CA LYS A 5 -13.31 17.11 -9.74
C LYS A 5 -13.32 16.10 -8.58
N PRO A 6 -13.28 14.81 -8.88
CA PRO A 6 -13.14 13.79 -7.83
C PRO A 6 -11.80 13.94 -7.11
N LEU A 7 -11.79 13.75 -5.79
CA LEU A 7 -10.59 13.81 -4.95
C LEU A 7 -10.04 12.42 -4.69
N ALA A 8 -8.75 12.24 -4.86
CA ALA A 8 -8.03 11.07 -4.37
C ALA A 8 -7.00 11.46 -3.29
N VAL A 9 -6.99 10.73 -2.18
CA VAL A 9 -5.99 10.88 -1.11
C VAL A 9 -4.99 9.74 -1.23
N VAL A 10 -3.69 10.08 -1.33
CA VAL A 10 -2.61 9.10 -1.50
C VAL A 10 -1.59 9.25 -0.39
N THR A 11 -1.44 8.22 0.45
CA THR A 11 -0.40 8.20 1.49
C THR A 11 0.91 7.62 0.94
N GLY A 12 2.05 8.10 1.44
CA GLY A 12 3.35 7.73 0.91
C GLY A 12 3.57 8.23 -0.52
N ALA A 13 2.97 9.37 -0.89
CA ALA A 13 2.98 9.92 -2.23
C ALA A 13 4.33 10.48 -2.70
N SER A 14 5.31 10.61 -1.81
CA SER A 14 6.60 11.25 -2.13
C SER A 14 7.55 10.39 -2.99
N SER A 15 7.23 9.12 -3.27
CA SER A 15 8.03 8.24 -4.14
C SER A 15 7.30 6.95 -4.54
N GLY A 16 7.89 6.21 -5.48
CA GLY A 16 7.51 4.84 -5.83
C GLY A 16 6.05 4.68 -6.25
N ILE A 17 5.38 3.65 -5.72
CA ILE A 17 3.99 3.30 -6.06
C ILE A 17 3.04 4.48 -5.75
N GLY A 18 3.23 5.17 -4.62
CA GLY A 18 2.39 6.31 -4.23
C GLY A 18 2.48 7.48 -5.20
N ALA A 19 3.68 7.86 -5.61
CA ALA A 19 3.87 8.91 -6.62
C ALA A 19 3.25 8.51 -7.97
N THR A 20 3.40 7.25 -8.37
CA THR A 20 2.79 6.74 -9.61
C THR A 20 1.25 6.73 -9.53
N PHE A 21 0.66 6.39 -8.37
CA PHE A 21 -0.79 6.55 -8.17
C PHE A 21 -1.21 8.01 -8.37
N ALA A 22 -0.49 8.96 -7.74
CA ALA A 22 -0.79 10.38 -7.86
C ALA A 22 -0.73 10.86 -9.34
N GLN A 23 0.33 10.48 -10.06
CA GLN A 23 0.48 10.82 -11.49
C GLN A 23 -0.64 10.22 -12.35
N THR A 24 -0.95 8.95 -12.14
CA THR A 24 -1.99 8.26 -12.94
C THR A 24 -3.38 8.84 -12.66
N LEU A 25 -3.71 9.14 -11.41
CA LEU A 25 -4.99 9.69 -11.01
C LEU A 25 -5.16 11.14 -11.49
N ALA A 26 -4.10 11.96 -11.42
CA ALA A 26 -4.11 13.31 -11.99
C ALA A 26 -4.39 13.28 -13.51
N ALA A 27 -3.76 12.38 -14.25
CA ALA A 27 -4.00 12.18 -15.67
C ALA A 27 -5.45 11.71 -15.97
N GLN A 28 -6.13 11.08 -15.01
CA GLN A 28 -7.54 10.69 -15.08
C GLN A 28 -8.51 11.79 -14.61
N GLY A 29 -8.01 12.99 -14.32
CA GLY A 29 -8.84 14.14 -13.96
C GLY A 29 -9.17 14.27 -12.47
N TYR A 30 -8.47 13.55 -11.59
CA TYR A 30 -8.61 13.73 -10.13
C TYR A 30 -7.86 14.96 -9.64
N ASP A 31 -8.43 15.63 -8.65
CA ASP A 31 -7.68 16.46 -7.70
C ASP A 31 -7.08 15.55 -6.63
N LEU A 32 -5.97 15.95 -6.00
CA LEU A 32 -5.20 15.08 -5.13
C LEU A 32 -4.94 15.68 -3.75
N ALA A 33 -4.93 14.84 -2.72
CA ALA A 33 -4.27 15.13 -1.46
C ALA A 33 -3.07 14.17 -1.31
N LEU A 34 -1.87 14.76 -1.29
CA LEU A 34 -0.60 14.05 -1.25
C LEU A 34 -0.07 14.04 0.18
N VAL A 35 0.00 12.85 0.80
CA VAL A 35 0.36 12.69 2.20
C VAL A 35 1.72 11.99 2.32
N ALA A 36 2.72 12.61 2.92
CA ALA A 36 4.00 12.00 3.31
C ALA A 36 4.79 12.94 4.24
N ARG A 37 5.92 12.45 4.77
CA ARG A 37 6.83 13.23 5.64
C ARG A 37 7.69 14.24 4.88
N ARG A 38 8.08 13.94 3.63
CA ARG A 38 9.00 14.74 2.80
C ARG A 38 8.23 15.82 2.04
N GLN A 39 8.08 16.98 2.67
CA GLN A 39 7.25 18.08 2.13
C GLN A 39 7.74 18.59 0.79
N ASP A 40 9.04 18.78 0.64
CA ASP A 40 9.67 19.29 -0.60
C ASP A 40 9.37 18.41 -1.80
N ARG A 41 9.42 17.07 -1.63
CA ARG A 41 9.06 16.13 -2.70
C ARG A 41 7.58 16.13 -3.01
N LEU A 42 6.73 16.32 -2.00
CA LEU A 42 5.29 16.46 -2.21
C LEU A 42 4.98 17.74 -3.00
N GLN A 43 5.64 18.85 -2.66
CA GLN A 43 5.43 20.11 -3.36
C GLN A 43 5.90 20.03 -4.82
N GLN A 44 7.08 19.47 -5.06
CA GLN A 44 7.57 19.23 -6.43
C GLN A 44 6.60 18.38 -7.26
N LEU A 45 6.08 17.30 -6.68
CA LEU A 45 5.08 16.46 -7.33
C LEU A 45 3.79 17.24 -7.59
N ALA A 46 3.30 17.99 -6.62
CA ALA A 46 2.08 18.81 -6.76
C ALA A 46 2.20 19.81 -7.91
N ASP A 47 3.32 20.54 -7.99
CA ASP A 47 3.59 21.50 -9.04
C ASP A 47 3.68 20.84 -10.43
N GLU A 48 4.30 19.66 -10.50
CA GLU A 48 4.35 18.87 -11.73
C GLU A 48 2.97 18.42 -12.18
N LEU A 49 2.14 17.91 -11.27
CA LEU A 49 0.79 17.42 -11.59
C LEU A 49 -0.15 18.56 -11.98
N ASN A 50 -0.03 19.71 -11.32
CA ASN A 50 -0.76 20.91 -11.70
C ASN A 50 -0.39 21.36 -13.12
N ARG A 51 0.90 21.49 -13.40
CA ARG A 51 1.41 21.93 -14.71
C ARG A 51 1.04 20.99 -15.85
N LYS A 52 1.10 19.65 -15.63
CA LYS A 52 0.85 18.66 -16.68
C LYS A 52 -0.62 18.36 -16.90
N PHE A 53 -1.42 18.35 -15.84
CA PHE A 53 -2.79 17.83 -15.87
C PHE A 53 -3.83 18.83 -15.32
N GLY A 54 -3.41 20.00 -14.85
CA GLY A 54 -4.31 20.97 -14.21
C GLY A 54 -4.97 20.41 -12.95
N ALA A 55 -4.33 19.46 -12.25
CA ALA A 55 -4.83 18.88 -11.02
C ALA A 55 -4.59 19.83 -9.84
N ASN A 56 -5.61 20.09 -9.02
CA ASN A 56 -5.42 20.78 -7.77
C ASN A 56 -4.86 19.78 -6.75
N CYS A 57 -3.67 20.09 -6.19
CA CYS A 57 -2.99 19.22 -5.25
C CYS A 57 -2.89 19.89 -3.87
N THR A 58 -3.46 19.26 -2.85
CA THR A 58 -3.26 19.62 -1.45
C THR A 58 -2.08 18.83 -0.91
N VAL A 59 -1.05 19.51 -0.45
CA VAL A 59 0.11 18.88 0.21
C VAL A 59 -0.16 18.77 1.71
N LEU A 60 -0.19 17.55 2.23
CA LEU A 60 -0.35 17.24 3.65
C LEU A 60 0.93 16.59 4.17
N LYS A 61 1.84 17.41 4.70
CA LYS A 61 3.00 16.89 5.43
C LYS A 61 2.50 16.18 6.68
N ALA A 62 2.73 14.87 6.79
CA ALA A 62 2.36 14.10 7.97
C ALA A 62 3.24 12.86 8.15
N ASP A 63 3.69 12.64 9.39
CA ASP A 63 4.15 11.34 9.86
C ASP A 63 2.95 10.56 10.41
N LEU A 64 2.51 9.57 9.69
CA LEU A 64 1.34 8.78 10.06
C LEU A 64 1.59 7.84 11.26
N THR A 65 2.81 7.84 11.84
CA THR A 65 3.10 7.19 13.12
C THR A 65 2.85 8.10 14.31
N ASP A 66 2.73 9.40 14.09
CA ASP A 66 2.33 10.40 15.07
C ASP A 66 0.81 10.54 15.13
N ASP A 67 0.23 10.48 16.33
CA ASP A 67 -1.22 10.49 16.51
C ASP A 67 -1.88 11.82 16.15
N ALA A 68 -1.21 12.95 16.35
CA ALA A 68 -1.76 14.28 16.04
C ALA A 68 -1.72 14.54 14.53
N GLU A 69 -0.62 14.19 13.87
CA GLU A 69 -0.48 14.33 12.42
C GLU A 69 -1.42 13.36 11.68
N LEU A 70 -1.56 12.11 12.16
CA LEU A 70 -2.53 11.15 11.64
C LEU A 70 -3.96 11.68 11.75
N ARG A 71 -4.35 12.27 12.91
CA ARG A 71 -5.67 12.88 13.13
C ARG A 71 -5.95 14.02 12.15
N THR A 72 -4.93 14.77 11.78
CA THR A 72 -5.09 15.83 10.76
C THR A 72 -5.53 15.24 9.41
N VAL A 73 -4.95 14.12 8.99
CA VAL A 73 -5.34 13.44 7.74
C VAL A 73 -6.72 12.78 7.86
N GLU A 74 -7.07 12.21 9.03
CA GLU A 74 -8.43 11.70 9.29
C GLU A 74 -9.48 12.80 9.14
N ASN A 75 -9.26 13.95 9.75
CA ASN A 75 -10.17 15.09 9.66
C ASN A 75 -10.32 15.60 8.24
N PHE A 76 -9.22 15.63 7.47
CA PHE A 76 -9.26 15.97 6.06
C PHE A 76 -10.14 15.00 5.26
N LEU A 77 -9.98 13.67 5.46
CA LEU A 77 -10.80 12.65 4.82
C LEU A 77 -12.28 12.79 5.19
N ALA A 78 -12.58 13.00 6.47
CA ALA A 78 -13.94 13.13 6.96
C ALA A 78 -14.65 14.39 6.40
N GLY A 79 -13.93 15.50 6.25
CA GLY A 79 -14.47 16.77 5.75
C GLY A 79 -14.53 16.90 4.23
N SER A 80 -13.95 15.98 3.48
CA SER A 80 -13.84 16.07 2.02
C SER A 80 -15.14 15.68 1.33
N THR A 81 -15.86 16.64 0.75
CA THR A 81 -17.17 16.42 0.11
C THR A 81 -17.10 15.69 -1.24
N ASN A 82 -15.95 15.74 -1.91
CA ASN A 82 -15.69 15.12 -3.22
C ASN A 82 -14.71 13.92 -3.15
N LEU A 83 -14.46 13.35 -1.96
CA LEU A 83 -13.60 12.19 -1.81
C LEU A 83 -14.12 11.03 -2.67
N GLN A 84 -13.29 10.49 -3.53
CA GLN A 84 -13.63 9.37 -4.40
C GLN A 84 -12.69 8.18 -4.22
N LEU A 85 -11.45 8.40 -3.79
CA LEU A 85 -10.47 7.33 -3.61
C LEU A 85 -9.53 7.62 -2.46
N LEU A 86 -9.32 6.61 -1.59
CA LEU A 86 -8.20 6.57 -0.64
C LEU A 86 -7.21 5.49 -1.07
N VAL A 87 -5.93 5.84 -1.15
CA VAL A 87 -4.83 4.89 -1.35
C VAL A 87 -3.93 4.88 -0.11
N ASN A 88 -4.11 3.88 0.74
CA ASN A 88 -3.23 3.59 1.88
C ASN A 88 -1.98 2.88 1.36
N ASN A 89 -0.96 3.65 0.97
CA ASN A 89 0.27 3.15 0.39
C ASN A 89 1.50 3.38 1.28
N ALA A 90 1.44 4.31 2.23
CA ALA A 90 2.56 4.57 3.12
C ALA A 90 3.01 3.30 3.84
N GLY A 91 4.31 3.05 3.82
CA GLY A 91 4.87 1.85 4.45
C GLY A 91 6.38 1.78 4.30
N PHE A 92 7.00 1.01 5.17
CA PHE A 92 8.43 0.67 5.10
C PHE A 92 8.63 -0.79 5.53
N GLY A 93 9.81 -1.31 5.27
CA GLY A 93 10.20 -2.66 5.69
C GLY A 93 11.33 -2.63 6.72
N SER A 94 11.59 -3.76 7.33
CA SER A 94 12.77 -4.00 8.16
C SER A 94 13.38 -5.35 7.82
N LEU A 95 14.69 -5.48 7.99
CA LEU A 95 15.42 -6.74 7.84
C LEU A 95 16.12 -7.08 9.15
N GLY A 96 16.27 -8.37 9.41
CA GLY A 96 16.93 -8.90 10.60
C GLY A 96 16.02 -9.81 11.43
N ARG A 97 16.61 -10.53 12.37
CA ARG A 97 15.85 -11.35 13.31
C ARG A 97 15.03 -10.48 14.24
N PHE A 98 13.82 -10.90 14.57
CA PHE A 98 12.93 -10.12 15.43
C PHE A 98 13.55 -9.80 16.80
N SER A 99 14.27 -10.75 17.39
CA SER A 99 14.96 -10.60 18.67
C SER A 99 16.13 -9.60 18.63
N GLU A 100 16.64 -9.27 17.47
CA GLU A 100 17.81 -8.39 17.26
C GLU A 100 17.41 -7.01 16.71
N ALA A 101 16.20 -6.90 16.18
CA ALA A 101 15.71 -5.66 15.59
C ALA A 101 15.29 -4.65 16.68
N PRO A 102 15.57 -3.33 16.49
CA PRO A 102 15.11 -2.29 17.41
C PRO A 102 13.58 -2.32 17.54
N ILE A 103 13.08 -2.39 18.77
CA ILE A 103 11.64 -2.51 19.04
C ILE A 103 10.88 -1.26 18.57
N GLU A 104 11.49 -0.09 18.62
CA GLU A 104 10.92 1.18 18.16
C GLU A 104 10.59 1.13 16.67
N SER A 105 11.46 0.48 15.87
CA SER A 105 11.21 0.28 14.43
C SER A 105 10.05 -0.68 14.18
N GLN A 106 9.90 -1.71 15.02
CA GLN A 106 8.77 -2.64 14.91
C GLN A 106 7.45 -1.96 15.31
N ASP A 107 7.46 -1.18 16.40
CA ASP A 107 6.30 -0.39 16.84
C ASP A 107 5.89 0.63 15.76
N ALA A 108 6.83 1.42 15.26
CA ALA A 108 6.56 2.38 14.18
C ALA A 108 5.96 1.68 12.93
N MET A 109 6.40 0.47 12.59
CA MET A 109 5.82 -0.31 11.49
C MET A 109 4.37 -0.70 11.77
N HIS A 110 4.03 -1.15 12.97
CA HIS A 110 2.65 -1.47 13.36
C HIS A 110 1.79 -0.22 13.38
N ARG A 111 2.28 0.90 13.93
CA ARG A 111 1.58 2.19 13.88
C ARG A 111 1.24 2.60 12.45
N LEU A 112 2.20 2.52 11.53
CA LEU A 112 1.99 2.92 10.14
C LEU A 112 1.12 1.91 9.37
N HIS A 113 1.46 0.61 9.41
CA HIS A 113 0.79 -0.38 8.56
C HIS A 113 -0.58 -0.80 9.10
N VAL A 114 -0.74 -0.80 10.42
CA VAL A 114 -1.98 -1.28 11.07
C VAL A 114 -2.84 -0.10 11.52
N LEU A 115 -2.35 0.68 12.48
CA LEU A 115 -3.17 1.73 13.10
C LEU A 115 -3.54 2.84 12.12
N ALA A 116 -2.57 3.37 11.37
CA ALA A 116 -2.85 4.42 10.39
C ALA A 116 -3.77 3.92 9.27
N THR A 117 -3.50 2.72 8.71
CA THR A 117 -4.38 2.13 7.69
C THR A 117 -5.80 1.94 8.20
N MET A 118 -5.97 1.42 9.42
CA MET A 118 -7.28 1.22 10.05
C MET A 118 -8.03 2.55 10.22
N ARG A 119 -7.38 3.54 10.80
CA ARG A 119 -8.00 4.84 11.11
C ARG A 119 -8.36 5.61 9.85
N LEU A 120 -7.46 5.71 8.87
CA LEU A 120 -7.73 6.38 7.59
C LEU A 120 -8.81 5.65 6.79
N THR A 121 -8.80 4.31 6.78
CA THR A 121 -9.87 3.51 6.18
C THR A 121 -11.21 3.79 6.84
N HIS A 122 -11.27 3.86 8.17
CA HIS A 122 -12.51 4.16 8.90
C HIS A 122 -13.04 5.56 8.54
N ALA A 123 -12.18 6.59 8.55
CA ALA A 123 -12.57 7.95 8.20
C ALA A 123 -13.10 8.04 6.74
N ALA A 124 -12.40 7.40 5.80
CA ALA A 124 -12.82 7.36 4.40
C ALA A 124 -14.13 6.57 4.21
N LEU A 125 -14.28 5.41 4.85
CA LEU A 125 -15.50 4.59 4.74
C LEU A 125 -16.74 5.37 5.18
N ARG A 126 -16.70 6.06 6.31
CA ARG A 126 -17.83 6.88 6.76
C ARG A 126 -18.26 7.91 5.72
N ASN A 127 -17.29 8.55 5.08
CA ASN A 127 -17.54 9.54 4.04
C ASN A 127 -18.09 8.88 2.74
N LEU A 128 -17.46 7.80 2.29
CA LEU A 128 -17.80 7.12 1.04
C LEU A 128 -19.14 6.39 1.13
N THR A 129 -19.43 5.71 2.25
CA THR A 129 -20.69 4.98 2.45
C THR A 129 -21.88 5.93 2.56
N ALA A 130 -21.72 7.10 3.18
CA ALA A 130 -22.78 8.13 3.23
C ALA A 130 -23.23 8.61 1.84
N ARG A 131 -22.34 8.49 0.83
CA ARG A 131 -22.62 8.86 -0.57
C ARG A 131 -22.78 7.64 -1.49
N ASP A 132 -22.59 6.44 -0.97
CA ASP A 132 -22.61 5.13 -1.65
C ASP A 132 -21.75 5.11 -2.94
N THR A 133 -20.56 5.69 -2.86
CA THR A 133 -19.65 5.80 -4.02
C THR A 133 -18.19 5.82 -3.60
N GLY A 134 -17.30 5.51 -4.55
CA GLY A 134 -15.87 5.62 -4.37
C GLY A 134 -15.20 4.31 -3.96
N GLY A 135 -13.95 4.40 -3.51
CA GLY A 135 -13.18 3.21 -3.17
C GLY A 135 -11.98 3.45 -2.27
N ILE A 136 -11.42 2.34 -1.79
CA ILE A 136 -10.22 2.31 -0.95
C ILE A 136 -9.27 1.24 -1.49
N ILE A 137 -7.99 1.59 -1.60
CA ILE A 137 -6.91 0.65 -1.95
C ILE A 137 -5.95 0.59 -0.75
N ASN A 138 -5.81 -0.59 -0.15
CA ASN A 138 -4.80 -0.87 0.86
C ASN A 138 -3.63 -1.59 0.19
N VAL A 139 -2.45 -0.96 0.17
CA VAL A 139 -1.25 -1.53 -0.46
C VAL A 139 -0.57 -2.48 0.51
N ALA A 140 -0.94 -3.75 0.39
CA ALA A 140 -0.33 -4.86 1.11
C ALA A 140 0.99 -5.31 0.45
N SER A 141 1.15 -6.59 0.18
CA SER A 141 2.30 -7.21 -0.52
C SER A 141 2.01 -8.68 -0.79
N VAL A 142 2.72 -9.30 -1.74
CA VAL A 142 2.79 -10.77 -1.83
C VAL A 142 3.35 -11.41 -0.56
N ALA A 143 4.08 -10.67 0.27
CA ALA A 143 4.53 -11.07 1.60
C ALA A 143 3.39 -11.48 2.53
N ALA A 144 2.18 -10.97 2.31
CA ALA A 144 0.99 -11.33 3.09
C ALA A 144 0.60 -12.82 2.97
N TYR A 145 1.07 -13.52 1.93
CA TYR A 145 0.71 -14.92 1.66
C TYR A 145 1.73 -15.94 2.18
N VAL A 146 2.95 -15.50 2.48
CA VAL A 146 4.03 -16.40 2.90
C VAL A 146 4.88 -15.77 3.99
N PRO A 147 4.77 -16.22 5.24
CA PRO A 147 5.66 -15.76 6.30
C PRO A 147 7.10 -16.24 6.01
N ARG A 148 8.07 -15.37 6.19
CA ARG A 148 9.50 -15.70 6.04
C ARG A 148 10.30 -15.15 7.22
N PRO A 149 11.38 -15.81 7.64
CA PRO A 149 12.32 -15.27 8.63
C PRO A 149 12.92 -13.93 8.17
N GLY A 150 13.31 -13.10 9.13
CA GLY A 150 14.09 -11.89 8.87
C GLY A 150 13.28 -10.61 8.55
N SER A 151 11.95 -10.62 8.71
CA SER A 151 11.08 -9.44 8.55
C SER A 151 9.73 -9.68 9.22
N THR A 152 9.71 -10.17 10.43
CA THR A 152 8.51 -10.70 11.10
C THR A 152 7.33 -9.71 11.11
N SER A 153 7.54 -8.48 11.60
CA SER A 153 6.48 -7.47 11.67
C SER A 153 5.97 -7.08 10.28
N TYR A 154 6.84 -7.01 9.28
CA TYR A 154 6.42 -6.69 7.92
C TYR A 154 5.44 -7.74 7.36
N TYR A 155 5.81 -9.05 7.47
CA TYR A 155 4.93 -10.13 7.00
C TYR A 155 3.61 -10.15 7.78
N ALA A 156 3.68 -10.00 9.10
CA ALA A 156 2.51 -10.00 9.97
C ALA A 156 1.56 -8.83 9.66
N THR A 157 2.08 -7.61 9.52
CA THR A 157 1.26 -6.43 9.22
C THR A 157 0.65 -6.47 7.81
N LYS A 158 1.37 -7.03 6.83
CA LYS A 158 0.82 -7.19 5.47
C LYS A 158 -0.24 -8.30 5.40
N ALA A 159 -0.10 -9.37 6.18
CA ALA A 159 -1.13 -10.39 6.33
C ALA A 159 -2.38 -9.83 7.04
N TRP A 160 -2.19 -9.05 8.12
CA TRP A 160 -3.26 -8.32 8.77
C TRP A 160 -4.04 -7.43 7.78
N MET A 161 -3.33 -6.68 6.94
CA MET A 161 -3.94 -5.79 5.96
C MET A 161 -4.83 -6.54 4.96
N ASN A 162 -4.43 -7.74 4.51
CA ASN A 162 -5.27 -8.59 3.68
C ASN A 162 -6.56 -8.99 4.40
N CYS A 163 -6.45 -9.53 5.61
CA CYS A 163 -7.60 -9.96 6.40
C CYS A 163 -8.53 -8.79 6.74
N PHE A 164 -7.99 -7.65 7.18
CA PHE A 164 -8.75 -6.44 7.46
C PHE A 164 -9.53 -5.94 6.23
N THR A 165 -8.88 -5.91 5.07
CA THR A 165 -9.51 -5.47 3.82
C THR A 165 -10.63 -6.42 3.40
N GLU A 166 -10.42 -7.74 3.58
CA GLU A 166 -11.43 -8.76 3.27
C GLU A 166 -12.65 -8.67 4.17
N CYS A 167 -12.46 -8.46 5.48
CA CYS A 167 -13.59 -8.26 6.41
C CYS A 167 -14.45 -7.06 5.99
N ILE A 168 -13.85 -5.91 5.70
CA ILE A 168 -14.59 -4.74 5.24
C ILE A 168 -15.27 -5.00 3.89
N TYR A 169 -14.63 -5.70 2.97
CA TYR A 169 -15.25 -6.08 1.70
C TYR A 169 -16.53 -6.89 1.92
N LEU A 170 -16.53 -7.84 2.86
CA LEU A 170 -17.71 -8.64 3.21
C LEU A 170 -18.81 -7.79 3.84
N GLU A 171 -18.48 -6.84 4.72
CA GLU A 171 -19.42 -5.89 5.29
C GLU A 171 -20.09 -5.03 4.20
N LEU A 172 -19.30 -4.47 3.28
CA LEU A 172 -19.82 -3.66 2.17
C LEU A 172 -20.71 -4.50 1.24
N LYS A 173 -20.34 -5.76 0.98
CA LYS A 173 -21.17 -6.68 0.17
C LYS A 173 -22.47 -7.03 0.87
N SER A 174 -22.44 -7.33 2.16
CA SER A 174 -23.63 -7.70 2.92
C SER A 174 -24.63 -6.55 3.04
N SER A 175 -24.14 -5.29 3.06
CA SER A 175 -24.99 -4.09 3.09
C SER A 175 -25.45 -3.61 1.70
N GLY A 176 -25.02 -4.27 0.62
CA GLY A 176 -25.34 -3.85 -0.76
C GLY A 176 -24.67 -2.55 -1.19
N SER A 177 -23.64 -2.07 -0.47
CA SER A 177 -22.94 -0.83 -0.78
C SER A 177 -22.17 -0.91 -2.11
N LYS A 178 -22.14 0.21 -2.86
CA LYS A 178 -21.36 0.38 -4.09
C LYS A 178 -19.91 0.80 -3.82
N VAL A 179 -19.56 1.11 -2.59
CA VAL A 179 -18.18 1.42 -2.20
C VAL A 179 -17.31 0.20 -2.45
N ARG A 180 -16.15 0.42 -3.05
CA ARG A 180 -15.20 -0.65 -3.40
C ARG A 180 -14.01 -0.62 -2.47
N ILE A 181 -13.53 -1.79 -2.07
CA ILE A 181 -12.28 -1.90 -1.32
C ILE A 181 -11.40 -2.97 -1.93
N GLN A 182 -10.09 -2.74 -1.94
CA GLN A 182 -9.11 -3.61 -2.56
C GLN A 182 -7.87 -3.76 -1.69
N SER A 183 -7.36 -4.98 -1.56
CA SER A 183 -5.99 -5.25 -1.11
C SER A 183 -5.10 -5.45 -2.32
N LEU A 184 -4.21 -4.48 -2.56
CA LEU A 184 -3.19 -4.53 -3.60
C LEU A 184 -1.94 -5.21 -3.04
N CYS A 185 -1.54 -6.34 -3.65
CA CYS A 185 -0.45 -7.19 -3.19
C CYS A 185 0.70 -7.21 -4.23
N PRO A 186 1.50 -6.14 -4.37
CA PRO A 186 2.62 -6.12 -5.30
C PRO A 186 3.73 -7.08 -4.86
N GLY A 187 4.44 -7.61 -5.85
CA GLY A 187 5.74 -8.25 -5.65
C GLY A 187 6.87 -7.23 -5.72
N PHE A 188 8.09 -7.67 -6.07
CA PHE A 188 9.23 -6.76 -6.23
C PHE A 188 8.93 -5.71 -7.29
N THR A 189 9.02 -4.45 -6.88
CA THR A 189 8.68 -3.29 -7.70
C THR A 189 9.83 -2.30 -7.62
N TYR A 190 10.23 -1.72 -8.74
CA TYR A 190 11.29 -0.70 -8.80
C TYR A 190 10.87 0.55 -8.04
N THR A 191 11.31 0.67 -6.78
CA THR A 191 11.03 1.79 -5.88
C THR A 191 12.19 2.01 -4.92
N GLU A 192 12.25 3.17 -4.27
CA GLU A 192 13.20 3.45 -3.17
C GLU A 192 13.04 2.49 -1.97
N PHE A 193 11.90 1.82 -1.83
CA PHE A 193 11.64 0.89 -0.74
C PHE A 193 12.72 -0.19 -0.60
N HIS A 194 13.16 -0.77 -1.70
CA HIS A 194 14.18 -1.81 -1.70
C HIS A 194 15.58 -1.24 -1.51
N ASP A 195 15.83 -0.04 -2.01
CA ASP A 195 17.10 0.68 -1.83
C ASP A 195 17.33 1.02 -0.36
N VAL A 196 16.29 1.51 0.34
CA VAL A 196 16.30 1.79 1.79
C VAL A 196 16.55 0.52 2.62
N LEU A 197 16.06 -0.63 2.17
CA LEU A 197 16.31 -1.92 2.82
C LEU A 197 17.70 -2.49 2.49
N GLY A 198 18.50 -1.84 1.65
CA GLY A 198 19.79 -2.37 1.20
C GLY A 198 19.66 -3.68 0.41
N ILE A 199 18.53 -3.91 -0.25
CA ILE A 199 18.34 -5.07 -1.13
C ILE A 199 18.95 -4.74 -2.49
N GLU A 200 20.09 -5.36 -2.80
CA GLU A 200 20.68 -5.24 -4.12
C GLU A 200 19.74 -5.79 -5.20
N ARG A 201 19.51 -5.01 -6.24
CA ARG A 201 18.60 -5.37 -7.33
C ARG A 201 19.03 -6.64 -8.07
N ASN A 202 20.33 -6.93 -8.08
CA ASN A 202 20.92 -8.14 -8.68
C ASN A 202 20.59 -9.43 -7.90
N PHE A 203 20.11 -9.32 -6.67
CA PHE A 203 19.77 -10.48 -5.84
C PHE A 203 18.56 -11.28 -6.38
N ILE A 204 17.71 -10.64 -7.17
CA ILE A 204 16.50 -11.23 -7.73
C ILE A 204 16.57 -11.09 -9.25
N SER A 205 16.33 -12.21 -9.97
CA SER A 205 16.28 -12.20 -11.43
C SER A 205 15.39 -11.06 -11.94
N GLY A 206 15.88 -10.30 -12.94
CA GLY A 206 15.21 -9.12 -13.48
C GLY A 206 13.76 -9.36 -13.94
N GLY A 207 13.41 -10.61 -14.27
CA GLY A 207 12.06 -10.96 -14.65
C GLY A 207 11.01 -10.94 -13.52
N TRP A 208 11.42 -10.76 -12.25
CA TRP A 208 10.53 -10.60 -11.10
C TRP A 208 10.31 -9.15 -10.70
N TRP A 209 11.08 -8.23 -11.23
CA TRP A 209 10.91 -6.82 -10.97
C TRP A 209 9.85 -6.20 -11.89
N MET A 210 8.93 -5.46 -11.30
CA MET A 210 7.87 -4.76 -12.02
C MET A 210 8.07 -3.25 -11.98
N LYS A 211 7.63 -2.57 -13.03
CA LYS A 211 7.50 -1.10 -13.03
C LYS A 211 6.29 -0.70 -12.19
N THR A 212 6.35 0.45 -11.54
CA THR A 212 5.26 0.98 -10.72
C THR A 212 3.97 1.20 -11.52
N GLU A 213 4.10 1.58 -12.78
CA GLU A 213 2.96 1.82 -13.69
C GLU A 213 2.15 0.55 -13.94
N VAL A 214 2.82 -0.61 -14.04
CA VAL A 214 2.13 -1.91 -14.19
C VAL A 214 1.30 -2.20 -12.95
N VAL A 215 1.88 -1.99 -11.77
CA VAL A 215 1.21 -2.22 -10.48
C VAL A 215 -0.02 -1.32 -10.33
N VAL A 216 0.13 -0.02 -10.60
CA VAL A 216 -0.94 0.98 -10.46
C VAL A 216 -2.05 0.74 -11.47
N ASN A 217 -1.72 0.52 -12.74
CA ASN A 217 -2.71 0.32 -13.79
C ASN A 217 -3.52 -0.98 -13.58
N GLU A 218 -2.87 -2.09 -13.16
CA GLU A 218 -3.60 -3.32 -12.82
C GLU A 218 -4.51 -3.11 -11.60
N SER A 219 -4.06 -2.34 -10.60
CA SER A 219 -4.84 -2.02 -9.40
C SER A 219 -6.10 -1.23 -9.76
N LEU A 220 -5.97 -0.10 -10.45
CA LEU A 220 -7.11 0.77 -10.78
C LEU A 220 -8.14 0.03 -11.65
N LYS A 221 -7.69 -0.66 -12.70
CA LYS A 221 -8.59 -1.50 -13.54
C LYS A 221 -9.29 -2.61 -12.74
N ALA A 222 -8.65 -3.16 -11.73
CA ALA A 222 -9.23 -4.19 -10.88
C ALA A 222 -10.21 -3.61 -9.85
N LEU A 223 -9.94 -2.42 -9.32
CA LEU A 223 -10.85 -1.70 -8.43
C LEU A 223 -12.17 -1.38 -9.15
N GLU A 224 -12.11 -0.90 -10.40
CA GLU A 224 -13.29 -0.65 -11.24
C GLU A 224 -14.17 -1.89 -11.42
N LYS A 225 -13.55 -3.09 -11.41
CA LYS A 225 -14.23 -4.39 -11.50
C LYS A 225 -14.64 -4.96 -10.13
N GLY A 226 -14.44 -4.23 -9.04
CA GLY A 226 -14.74 -4.66 -7.68
C GLY A 226 -13.92 -5.87 -7.20
N LYS A 227 -12.69 -6.08 -7.71
CA LYS A 227 -11.82 -7.18 -7.28
C LYS A 227 -11.19 -6.87 -5.92
N LEU A 228 -11.38 -7.76 -4.96
CA LEU A 228 -10.84 -7.66 -3.61
C LEU A 228 -9.32 -7.79 -3.57
N PHE A 229 -8.77 -8.92 -4.03
CA PHE A 229 -7.33 -9.17 -4.02
C PHE A 229 -6.73 -8.95 -5.40
N VAL A 230 -5.71 -8.11 -5.48
CA VAL A 230 -4.99 -7.82 -6.72
C VAL A 230 -3.50 -8.09 -6.53
N VAL A 231 -3.03 -9.11 -7.22
CA VAL A 231 -1.61 -9.47 -7.29
C VAL A 231 -1.12 -9.10 -8.70
N PRO A 232 -0.40 -7.98 -8.87
CA PRO A 232 0.09 -7.57 -10.19
C PRO A 232 1.13 -8.55 -10.74
N GLY A 233 1.11 -8.74 -12.05
CA GLY A 233 2.05 -9.59 -12.77
C GLY A 233 1.71 -11.09 -12.72
N TRP A 234 1.72 -11.75 -13.88
CA TRP A 234 1.27 -13.15 -14.00
C TRP A 234 2.11 -14.15 -13.18
N ARG A 235 3.42 -13.90 -13.05
CA ARG A 235 4.34 -14.75 -12.26
C ARG A 235 3.94 -14.76 -10.79
N TYR A 236 3.63 -13.59 -10.24
CA TYR A 236 3.18 -13.46 -8.85
C TYR A 236 1.78 -14.05 -8.65
N LYS A 237 0.88 -13.90 -9.63
CA LYS A 237 -0.43 -14.57 -9.59
C LYS A 237 -0.29 -16.08 -9.49
N LEU A 238 0.58 -16.67 -10.32
CA LEU A 238 0.86 -18.10 -10.28
C LEU A 238 1.49 -18.51 -8.96
N LEU A 239 2.53 -17.78 -8.49
CA LEU A 239 3.20 -18.05 -7.21
C LEU A 239 2.20 -18.04 -6.05
N VAL A 240 1.40 -16.98 -5.92
CA VAL A 240 0.40 -16.87 -4.83
C VAL A 240 -0.66 -17.95 -4.97
N GLY A 241 -1.10 -18.29 -6.18
CA GLY A 241 -2.04 -19.38 -6.42
C GLY A 241 -1.50 -20.73 -5.92
N LEU A 242 -0.27 -21.07 -6.26
CA LEU A 242 0.40 -22.28 -5.78
C LEU A 242 0.57 -22.29 -4.26
N LEU A 243 1.00 -21.19 -3.67
CA LEU A 243 1.20 -21.07 -2.22
C LEU A 243 -0.10 -21.24 -1.42
N ARG A 244 -1.24 -20.80 -1.96
CA ARG A 244 -2.56 -21.00 -1.33
C ARG A 244 -3.00 -22.46 -1.31
N LEU A 245 -2.57 -23.26 -2.28
CA LEU A 245 -2.90 -24.68 -2.38
C LEU A 245 -1.94 -25.58 -1.59
N MET A 246 -0.76 -25.07 -1.24
CA MET A 246 0.27 -25.86 -0.57
C MET A 246 -0.03 -26.01 0.94
N PRO A 247 0.03 -27.22 1.50
CA PRO A 247 -0.04 -27.42 2.93
C PRO A 247 1.04 -26.62 3.66
N ARG A 248 0.68 -25.94 4.74
CA ARG A 248 1.60 -25.08 5.51
C ARG A 248 2.89 -25.80 5.94
N GLY A 249 2.81 -27.11 6.29
CA GLY A 249 3.99 -27.91 6.67
C GLY A 249 5.04 -27.96 5.56
N ILE A 250 4.63 -28.10 4.29
CA ILE A 250 5.54 -28.11 3.13
C ILE A 250 6.21 -26.73 2.98
N VAL A 251 5.41 -25.66 3.09
CA VAL A 251 5.93 -24.28 3.01
C VAL A 251 6.95 -24.03 4.12
N HIS A 252 6.64 -24.42 5.38
CA HIS A 252 7.54 -24.26 6.51
C HIS A 252 8.83 -25.05 6.32
N TYR A 253 8.74 -26.31 5.86
CA TYR A 253 9.92 -27.13 5.58
C TYR A 253 10.82 -26.48 4.50
N ALA A 254 10.22 -26.01 3.40
CA ALA A 254 10.98 -25.35 2.34
C ALA A 254 11.66 -24.07 2.81
N LEU A 255 11.01 -23.27 3.67
CA LEU A 255 11.55 -22.02 4.20
C LEU A 255 12.61 -22.22 5.29
N THR A 256 12.55 -23.34 6.04
CA THR A 256 13.49 -23.61 7.16
C THR A 256 14.64 -24.52 6.77
N ARG A 257 14.43 -25.49 5.88
CA ARG A 257 15.41 -26.51 5.47
C ARG A 257 15.71 -26.54 3.98
N GLY A 258 15.03 -25.73 3.17
CA GLY A 258 15.27 -25.58 1.74
C GLY A 258 16.65 -24.99 1.41
N PRO A 259 16.99 -24.82 0.11
CA PRO A 259 18.29 -24.29 -0.33
C PRO A 259 18.66 -22.98 0.38
N ALA A 260 19.96 -22.75 0.60
CA ALA A 260 20.48 -21.57 1.31
C ALA A 260 20.00 -20.23 0.70
N SER A 261 19.67 -20.22 -0.60
CA SER A 261 19.07 -19.06 -1.29
C SER A 261 17.72 -18.64 -0.72
N LEU A 262 16.94 -19.59 -0.15
CA LEU A 262 15.66 -19.32 0.52
C LEU A 262 15.84 -18.95 2.01
N ARG A 263 17.02 -19.30 2.59
CA ARG A 263 17.32 -19.13 4.03
C ARG A 263 18.18 -17.91 4.34
N ARG A 264 18.68 -17.15 3.35
CA ARG A 264 19.64 -16.07 3.60
C ARG A 264 19.05 -15.01 4.54
N GLU A 265 19.36 -15.20 5.83
CA GLU A 265 19.38 -14.12 6.82
C GLU A 265 20.52 -13.18 6.42
N ARG A 266 20.22 -11.92 6.09
CA ARG A 266 21.29 -10.91 5.99
C ARG A 266 21.74 -10.56 7.39
N LYS A 267 23.05 -10.67 7.64
CA LYS A 267 23.66 -10.02 8.80
C LYS A 267 23.39 -8.52 8.68
N PRO A 268 23.02 -7.83 9.78
CA PRO A 268 22.95 -6.37 9.77
C PRO A 268 24.30 -5.81 9.30
N ALA A 269 24.24 -4.80 8.44
CA ALA A 269 25.44 -4.01 8.15
C ALA A 269 25.95 -3.43 9.47
N LYS A 270 27.28 -3.62 9.72
CA LYS A 270 27.96 -3.07 10.88
C LYS A 270 27.94 -1.54 10.84
#